data_5326ab2d6f828d13746610d304caffba
#
_entry.id   5326ab2d6f828d13746610d304caffba
#
_cell.length_a   1.000
_cell.length_b   1.000
_cell.length_c   1.000
_cell.angle_alpha   90.00
_cell.angle_beta   90.00
_cell.angle_gamma   90.00
#
_symmetry.space_group_name_H-M   'P 1'
#
loop_
_entity.id
_entity.type
_entity.pdbx_description
1 polymer ?
#
loop_
_entity_poly.entity_id
_entity_poly.type
_entity_poly.pdbx_seq_one_letter_code
_entity_poly.pdbx_strand_id
1 'polypeptide(L)'
;MKTALEIKTNKFIDERDRLSNEIARSWKIIATENIIKKGTIRNYDMKQLLAYIKTLYEKLILTKLRIQCANMGMKLKDLPKDANIINIYKLSAYNEYCVKVDELMRKHTIKPILKIKKGKRALSVTEELTYSYLKREKDSYTVKANKIRKEIEDFNNQDLTDDTIPLFLVA
;
A
#
# COMPACT_ATOMS: atom_id res chain seq x y z
N MET A 1 -28.97 18.00 12.97
CA MET A 1 -28.95 16.51 12.90
C MET A 1 -28.13 16.09 11.69
N LYS A 2 -27.16 15.17 11.84
CA LYS A 2 -26.42 14.63 10.69
C LYS A 2 -27.33 13.72 9.89
N THR A 3 -27.23 13.78 8.56
CA THR A 3 -28.01 12.91 7.67
C THR A 3 -27.52 11.45 7.78
N ALA A 4 -28.36 10.47 7.42
CA ALA A 4 -27.96 9.05 7.41
C ALA A 4 -26.75 8.80 6.47
N LEU A 5 -26.58 9.59 5.42
CA LEU A 5 -25.43 9.54 4.51
C LEU A 5 -24.16 10.03 5.19
N GLU A 6 -24.19 11.14 5.91
CA GLU A 6 -23.04 11.69 6.67
C GLU A 6 -22.57 10.71 7.76
N ILE A 7 -23.51 10.03 8.45
CA ILE A 7 -23.16 9.02 9.48
C ILE A 7 -22.45 7.82 8.83
N LYS A 8 -22.90 7.36 7.65
CA LYS A 8 -22.24 6.24 6.93
C LYS A 8 -20.86 6.64 6.42
N THR A 9 -20.70 7.84 5.88
CA THR A 9 -19.42 8.34 5.37
C THR A 9 -18.40 8.46 6.52
N ASN A 10 -18.80 8.98 7.68
CA ASN A 10 -17.93 9.09 8.85
C ASN A 10 -17.42 7.71 9.32
N LYS A 11 -18.26 6.67 9.33
CA LYS A 11 -17.81 5.30 9.65
C LYS A 11 -16.75 4.77 8.69
N PHE A 12 -16.85 5.08 7.40
CA PHE A 12 -15.81 4.68 6.44
C PHE A 12 -14.53 5.50 6.59
N ILE A 13 -14.63 6.76 7.01
CA ILE A 13 -13.47 7.60 7.32
C ILE A 13 -12.73 7.03 8.53
N ASP A 14 -13.45 6.72 9.61
CA ASP A 14 -12.87 6.10 10.81
C ASP A 14 -12.18 4.76 10.48
N GLU A 15 -12.83 3.93 9.64
CA GLU A 15 -12.26 2.65 9.21
C GLU A 15 -11.02 2.83 8.31
N ARG A 16 -11.01 3.83 7.42
CA ARG A 16 -9.82 4.20 6.62
C ARG A 16 -8.64 4.55 7.53
N ASP A 17 -8.89 5.38 8.54
CA ASP A 17 -7.86 5.85 9.45
C ASP A 17 -7.35 4.71 10.34
N ARG A 18 -8.24 3.84 10.81
CA ARG A 18 -7.89 2.61 11.53
C ARG A 18 -6.98 1.72 10.69
N LEU A 19 -7.35 1.44 9.44
CA LEU A 19 -6.58 0.60 8.52
C LEU A 19 -5.20 1.23 8.22
N SER A 20 -5.15 2.55 7.99
CA SER A 20 -3.89 3.26 7.73
C SER A 20 -2.94 3.17 8.94
N ASN A 21 -3.45 3.35 10.15
CA ASN A 21 -2.69 3.22 11.38
C ASN A 21 -2.18 1.78 11.59
N GLU A 22 -3.00 0.78 11.27
CA GLU A 22 -2.64 -0.63 11.40
C GLU A 22 -1.57 -1.04 10.39
N ILE A 23 -1.64 -0.54 9.15
CA ILE A 23 -0.59 -0.69 8.13
C ILE A 23 0.73 -0.07 8.63
N ALA A 24 0.69 1.17 9.11
CA ALA A 24 1.88 1.86 9.61
C ALA A 24 2.52 1.12 10.79
N ARG A 25 1.71 0.63 11.75
CA ARG A 25 2.16 -0.18 12.89
C ARG A 25 2.83 -1.48 12.42
N SER A 26 2.21 -2.18 11.48
CA SER A 26 2.74 -3.44 10.95
C SER A 26 4.07 -3.25 10.23
N TRP A 27 4.22 -2.20 9.41
CA TRP A 27 5.49 -1.83 8.80
C TRP A 27 6.57 -1.49 9.84
N LYS A 28 6.20 -0.80 10.92
CA LYS A 28 7.13 -0.48 12.01
C LYS A 28 7.64 -1.76 12.69
N ILE A 29 6.77 -2.74 12.94
CA ILE A 29 7.17 -4.05 13.51
C ILE A 29 8.18 -4.74 12.58
N ILE A 30 7.86 -4.88 11.28
CA ILE A 30 8.79 -5.47 10.31
C ILE A 30 10.13 -4.71 10.31
N ALA A 31 10.09 -3.39 10.30
CA ALA A 31 11.29 -2.56 10.27
C ALA A 31 12.19 -2.71 11.51
N THR A 32 11.61 -3.11 12.65
CA THR A 32 12.35 -3.30 13.91
C THR A 32 12.75 -4.75 14.15
N GLU A 33 11.92 -5.72 13.78
CA GLU A 33 12.10 -7.14 14.14
C GLU A 33 12.59 -8.03 12.99
N ASN A 34 12.58 -7.55 11.73
CA ASN A 34 13.07 -8.38 10.62
C ASN A 34 14.55 -8.76 10.79
N ILE A 35 15.37 -7.85 11.30
CA ILE A 35 16.81 -8.09 11.52
C ILE A 35 17.10 -7.96 13.02
N ILE A 36 17.32 -9.08 13.67
CA ILE A 36 17.58 -9.18 15.11
C ILE A 36 18.88 -9.89 15.40
N LYS A 37 19.39 -9.73 16.61
CA LYS A 37 20.58 -10.47 17.09
C LYS A 37 20.30 -11.97 17.06
N LYS A 38 21.28 -12.78 16.65
CA LYS A 38 21.16 -14.23 16.66
C LYS A 38 20.88 -14.74 18.09
N GLY A 39 19.89 -15.62 18.22
CA GLY A 39 19.44 -16.13 19.52
C GLY A 39 18.36 -15.30 20.20
N THR A 40 17.95 -14.15 19.63
CA THR A 40 16.75 -13.42 20.09
C THR A 40 15.50 -14.07 19.46
N ILE A 41 14.47 -14.22 20.27
CA ILE A 41 13.17 -14.73 19.81
C ILE A 41 12.40 -13.57 19.17
N ARG A 42 11.80 -13.80 18.00
CA ARG A 42 10.83 -12.87 17.37
C ARG A 42 9.46 -13.06 17.97
N ASN A 43 8.75 -11.96 18.13
CA ASN A 43 7.35 -11.98 18.57
C ASN A 43 6.38 -12.24 17.43
N TYR A 44 6.83 -12.04 16.17
CA TYR A 44 6.00 -12.12 14.97
C TYR A 44 6.69 -12.90 13.86
N ASP A 45 5.94 -13.65 13.08
CA ASP A 45 6.36 -14.17 11.78
C ASP A 45 6.33 -13.02 10.75
N MET A 46 7.49 -12.67 10.23
CA MET A 46 7.63 -11.51 9.33
C MET A 46 6.96 -11.75 7.98
N LYS A 47 6.92 -13.00 7.50
CA LYS A 47 6.25 -13.33 6.23
C LYS A 47 4.74 -13.27 6.37
N GLN A 48 4.20 -13.80 7.47
CA GLN A 48 2.77 -13.70 7.77
C GLN A 48 2.35 -12.24 7.97
N LEU A 49 3.17 -11.44 8.67
CA LEU A 49 2.90 -10.02 8.88
C LEU A 49 2.94 -9.24 7.55
N LEU A 50 3.86 -9.58 6.63
CA LEU A 50 3.89 -8.97 5.30
C LEU A 50 2.66 -9.36 4.47
N ALA A 51 2.21 -10.62 4.54
CA ALA A 51 0.96 -11.06 3.91
C ALA A 51 -0.25 -10.32 4.48
N TYR A 52 -0.30 -10.13 5.79
CA TYR A 52 -1.34 -9.37 6.46
C TYR A 52 -1.39 -7.91 6.00
N ILE A 53 -0.24 -7.25 5.85
CA ILE A 53 -0.16 -5.88 5.30
C ILE A 53 -0.81 -5.81 3.90
N LYS A 54 -0.59 -6.82 3.05
CA LYS A 54 -1.22 -6.86 1.71
C LYS A 54 -2.75 -6.89 1.82
N THR A 55 -3.30 -7.69 2.72
CA THR A 55 -4.76 -7.72 2.93
C THR A 55 -5.30 -6.41 3.52
N LEU A 56 -4.51 -5.71 4.34
CA LEU A 56 -4.88 -4.39 4.84
C LEU A 56 -4.93 -3.34 3.72
N TYR A 57 -3.98 -3.35 2.76
CA TYR A 57 -4.02 -2.47 1.60
C TYR A 57 -5.26 -2.73 0.73
N GLU A 58 -5.64 -3.99 0.50
CA GLU A 58 -6.86 -4.33 -0.24
C GLU A 58 -8.11 -3.78 0.45
N LYS A 59 -8.22 -3.94 1.78
CA LYS A 59 -9.31 -3.37 2.57
C LYS A 59 -9.31 -1.85 2.52
N LEU A 60 -8.13 -1.22 2.57
CA LEU A 60 -7.99 0.24 2.48
C LEU A 60 -8.47 0.78 1.14
N ILE A 61 -8.09 0.13 0.02
CA ILE A 61 -8.58 0.47 -1.31
C ILE A 61 -10.11 0.40 -1.34
N LEU A 62 -10.69 -0.70 -0.87
CA LEU A 62 -12.14 -0.89 -0.84
C LEU A 62 -12.84 0.18 0.01
N THR A 63 -12.26 0.55 1.15
CA THR A 63 -12.82 1.59 2.03
C THR A 63 -12.75 2.97 1.38
N LYS A 64 -11.65 3.31 0.69
CA LYS A 64 -11.53 4.55 -0.10
C LYS A 64 -12.57 4.61 -1.21
N LEU A 65 -12.81 3.50 -1.92
CA LEU A 65 -13.87 3.42 -2.94
C LEU A 65 -15.27 3.62 -2.34
N ARG A 66 -15.55 3.06 -1.15
CA ARG A 66 -16.84 3.28 -0.45
C ARG A 66 -17.04 4.75 -0.08
N ILE A 67 -15.99 5.44 0.38
CA ILE A 67 -16.04 6.87 0.67
C ILE A 67 -16.34 7.64 -0.61
N GLN A 68 -15.61 7.35 -1.70
CA GLN A 68 -15.82 8.01 -2.99
C GLN A 68 -17.23 7.80 -3.52
N CYS A 69 -17.74 6.57 -3.52
CA CYS A 69 -19.11 6.27 -3.93
C CYS A 69 -20.14 7.00 -3.07
N ALA A 70 -19.92 7.05 -1.74
CA ALA A 70 -20.80 7.79 -0.84
C ALA A 70 -20.83 9.29 -1.15
N ASN A 71 -19.68 9.89 -1.45
CA ASN A 71 -19.58 11.30 -1.86
C ASN A 71 -20.29 11.58 -3.20
N MET A 72 -20.34 10.60 -4.10
CA MET A 72 -21.04 10.68 -5.39
C MET A 72 -22.53 10.29 -5.28
N GLY A 73 -23.04 9.97 -4.10
CA GLY A 73 -24.42 9.52 -3.90
C GLY A 73 -24.75 8.15 -4.50
N MET A 74 -23.72 7.34 -4.82
CA MET A 74 -23.89 6.03 -5.46
C MET A 74 -23.50 4.88 -4.53
N LYS A 75 -23.93 3.66 -4.84
CA LYS A 75 -23.53 2.46 -4.12
C LYS A 75 -22.26 1.87 -4.78
N LEU A 76 -21.39 1.23 -3.99
CA LEU A 76 -20.18 0.60 -4.52
C LEU A 76 -20.46 -0.45 -5.62
N LYS A 77 -21.57 -1.16 -5.53
CA LYS A 77 -22.00 -2.14 -6.55
C LYS A 77 -22.33 -1.53 -7.90
N ASP A 78 -22.66 -0.23 -7.91
CA ASP A 78 -23.05 0.52 -9.10
C ASP A 78 -21.81 1.19 -9.76
N LEU A 79 -20.63 1.08 -9.12
CA LEU A 79 -19.37 1.57 -9.69
C LEU A 79 -18.94 0.63 -10.84
N PRO A 80 -18.67 1.15 -12.05
CA PRO A 80 -18.14 0.35 -13.15
C PRO A 80 -16.83 -0.37 -12.76
N LYS A 81 -16.65 -1.62 -13.20
CA LYS A 81 -15.45 -2.40 -12.87
C LYS A 81 -14.18 -1.84 -13.48
N ASP A 82 -14.29 -1.13 -14.56
CA ASP A 82 -13.27 -0.41 -15.33
C ASP A 82 -13.11 1.06 -14.91
N ALA A 83 -13.84 1.50 -13.88
CA ALA A 83 -13.75 2.88 -13.41
C ALA A 83 -12.30 3.23 -13.03
N ASN A 84 -11.76 4.28 -13.65
CA ASN A 84 -10.36 4.71 -13.50
C ASN A 84 -9.97 4.97 -12.03
N ILE A 85 -10.92 5.39 -11.19
CA ILE A 85 -10.71 5.61 -9.75
C ILE A 85 -10.23 4.34 -9.02
N ILE A 86 -10.64 3.16 -9.47
CA ILE A 86 -10.20 1.88 -8.90
C ILE A 86 -8.69 1.72 -9.15
N ASN A 87 -8.24 2.00 -10.36
CA ASN A 87 -6.85 1.94 -10.78
C ASN A 87 -5.99 3.00 -10.05
N ILE A 88 -6.50 4.21 -9.87
CA ILE A 88 -5.82 5.28 -9.12
C ILE A 88 -5.54 4.83 -7.67
N TYR A 89 -6.53 4.27 -6.98
CA TYR A 89 -6.32 3.82 -5.60
C TYR A 89 -5.42 2.59 -5.49
N LYS A 90 -5.49 1.65 -6.45
CA LYS A 90 -4.55 0.51 -6.53
C LYS A 90 -3.13 0.99 -6.78
N LEU A 91 -2.93 1.90 -7.74
CA LEU A 91 -1.61 2.45 -8.07
C LEU A 91 -0.97 3.15 -6.85
N SER A 92 -1.76 3.97 -6.15
CA SER A 92 -1.32 4.63 -4.92
C SER A 92 -0.85 3.63 -3.87
N ALA A 93 -1.64 2.57 -3.61
CA ALA A 93 -1.31 1.54 -2.63
C ALA A 93 -0.06 0.73 -3.03
N TYR A 94 0.09 0.39 -4.31
CA TYR A 94 1.25 -0.36 -4.80
C TYR A 94 2.54 0.46 -4.76
N ASN A 95 2.46 1.75 -5.09
CA ASN A 95 3.61 2.65 -4.97
C ASN A 95 4.03 2.80 -3.50
N GLU A 96 3.09 3.00 -2.58
CA GLU A 96 3.39 3.07 -1.14
C GLU A 96 4.04 1.78 -0.64
N TYR A 97 3.50 0.61 -1.03
CA TYR A 97 4.09 -0.69 -0.70
C TYR A 97 5.54 -0.80 -1.20
N CYS A 98 5.81 -0.43 -2.46
CA CYS A 98 7.16 -0.43 -3.03
C CYS A 98 8.12 0.48 -2.25
N VAL A 99 7.68 1.67 -1.86
CA VAL A 99 8.48 2.60 -1.04
C VAL A 99 8.83 1.97 0.31
N LYS A 100 7.87 1.33 0.98
CA LYS A 100 8.10 0.66 2.27
C LYS A 100 9.06 -0.53 2.15
N VAL A 101 8.95 -1.31 1.08
CA VAL A 101 9.90 -2.41 0.81
C VAL A 101 11.31 -1.85 0.54
N ASP A 102 11.43 -0.74 -0.20
CA ASP A 102 12.72 -0.07 -0.42
C ASP A 102 13.36 0.43 0.88
N GLU A 103 12.58 1.01 1.77
CA GLU A 103 13.05 1.43 3.10
C GLU A 103 13.63 0.23 3.89
N LEU A 104 12.99 -0.94 3.80
CA LEU A 104 13.51 -2.17 4.40
C LEU A 104 14.81 -2.64 3.72
N MET A 105 14.85 -2.66 2.38
CA MET A 105 16.03 -3.07 1.61
C MET A 105 17.25 -2.21 1.93
N ARG A 106 17.08 -0.90 2.07
CA ARG A 106 18.17 0.02 2.48
C ARG A 106 18.75 -0.35 3.84
N LYS A 107 17.95 -0.84 4.77
CA LYS A 107 18.46 -1.32 6.08
C LYS A 107 19.38 -2.54 5.95
N HIS A 108 19.15 -3.40 4.94
CA HIS A 108 20.04 -4.53 4.67
C HIS A 108 21.40 -4.09 4.12
N THR A 109 21.43 -3.02 3.30
CA THR A 109 22.68 -2.52 2.72
C THR A 109 23.54 -1.73 3.70
N ILE A 110 22.92 -1.08 4.69
CA ILE A 110 23.64 -0.27 5.70
C ILE A 110 24.32 -1.13 6.77
N LYS A 111 23.78 -2.31 7.11
CA LYS A 111 24.29 -3.15 8.21
C LYS A 111 25.65 -3.79 8.00
N PRO A 112 26.09 -4.22 6.80
CA PRO A 112 27.46 -4.66 6.58
C PRO A 112 28.51 -3.57 6.78
N ILE A 113 28.10 -2.30 6.75
CA ILE A 113 28.96 -1.11 6.89
C ILE A 113 29.17 -0.70 8.36
N LEU A 114 28.40 -1.26 9.31
CA LEU A 114 28.75 -1.17 10.74
C LEU A 114 30.03 -1.94 10.98
N LYS A 115 31.14 -1.34 10.52
CA LYS A 115 32.49 -1.84 10.56
C LYS A 115 32.79 -2.38 11.94
N ILE A 116 33.25 -3.60 11.96
CA ILE A 116 34.00 -4.21 13.02
C ILE A 116 35.07 -3.21 13.47
N LYS A 117 34.82 -2.48 14.55
CA LYS A 117 35.91 -1.80 15.24
C LYS A 117 36.87 -2.91 15.71
N LYS A 118 38.14 -2.78 15.33
CA LYS A 118 39.22 -3.74 15.70
C LYS A 118 38.97 -4.29 17.12
N GLY A 119 38.82 -5.61 17.22
CA GLY A 119 38.75 -6.31 18.50
C GLY A 119 37.34 -6.70 19.01
N LYS A 120 36.24 -6.32 18.37
CA LYS A 120 34.88 -6.80 18.75
C LYS A 120 34.39 -7.87 17.78
N ARG A 121 33.98 -9.04 18.30
CA ARG A 121 33.31 -10.08 17.51
C ARG A 121 32.12 -9.48 16.76
N ALA A 122 32.04 -9.73 15.45
CA ALA A 122 30.89 -9.35 14.63
C ALA A 122 29.62 -9.91 15.28
N LEU A 123 28.64 -9.02 15.57
CA LEU A 123 27.37 -9.45 16.08
C LEU A 123 26.65 -10.24 14.95
N SER A 124 26.50 -11.54 15.18
CA SER A 124 25.72 -12.39 14.31
C SER A 124 24.26 -11.96 14.38
N VAL A 125 23.66 -11.66 13.23
CA VAL A 125 22.24 -11.29 13.11
C VAL A 125 21.49 -12.36 12.31
N THR A 126 20.18 -12.46 12.54
CA THR A 126 19.26 -13.27 11.75
C THR A 126 18.23 -12.37 11.11
N GLU A 127 17.90 -12.67 9.85
CA GLU A 127 16.84 -11.99 9.10
C GLU A 127 15.85 -13.03 8.57
N GLU A 128 14.59 -12.66 8.49
CA GLU A 128 13.53 -13.53 7.95
C GLU A 128 13.14 -13.10 6.54
N LEU A 129 12.91 -11.78 6.35
CA LEU A 129 12.74 -11.21 5.02
C LEU A 129 14.12 -10.81 4.49
N THR A 130 14.73 -11.68 3.70
CA THR A 130 16.05 -11.43 3.10
C THR A 130 15.98 -10.34 2.03
N TYR A 131 17.13 -9.74 1.71
CA TYR A 131 17.21 -8.75 0.62
C TYR A 131 16.65 -9.28 -0.70
N SER A 132 17.00 -10.53 -1.06
CA SER A 132 16.51 -11.17 -2.29
C SER A 132 14.99 -11.43 -2.27
N TYR A 133 14.43 -11.74 -1.11
CA TYR A 133 12.98 -11.88 -0.94
C TYR A 133 12.29 -10.52 -1.14
N LEU A 134 12.76 -9.49 -0.44
CA LEU A 134 12.21 -8.12 -0.55
C LEU A 134 12.32 -7.57 -1.98
N LYS A 135 13.44 -7.83 -2.66
CA LYS A 135 13.61 -7.43 -4.06
C LYS A 135 12.55 -8.08 -4.96
N ARG A 136 12.32 -9.40 -4.84
CA ARG A 136 11.26 -10.08 -5.62
C ARG A 136 9.87 -9.54 -5.32
N GLU A 137 9.58 -9.22 -4.06
CA GLU A 137 8.32 -8.59 -3.67
C GLU A 137 8.15 -7.23 -4.36
N LYS A 138 9.17 -6.37 -4.29
CA LYS A 138 9.17 -5.06 -4.96
C LYS A 138 8.98 -5.19 -6.46
N ASP A 139 9.76 -6.06 -7.11
CA ASP A 139 9.70 -6.26 -8.57
C ASP A 139 8.29 -6.70 -9.00
N SER A 140 7.66 -7.62 -8.24
CA SER A 140 6.28 -8.06 -8.48
C SER A 140 5.27 -6.91 -8.40
N TYR A 141 5.38 -6.04 -7.38
CA TYR A 141 4.47 -4.91 -7.23
C TYR A 141 4.76 -3.79 -8.22
N THR A 142 6.01 -3.60 -8.63
CA THR A 142 6.40 -2.66 -9.69
C THR A 142 5.77 -3.06 -11.02
N VAL A 143 5.78 -4.34 -11.37
CA VAL A 143 5.11 -4.85 -12.58
C VAL A 143 3.61 -4.57 -12.53
N LYS A 144 2.95 -4.85 -11.39
CA LYS A 144 1.52 -4.54 -11.21
C LYS A 144 1.23 -3.05 -11.33
N ALA A 145 2.07 -2.20 -10.70
CA ALA A 145 1.93 -0.75 -10.76
C ALA A 145 2.09 -0.21 -12.19
N ASN A 146 3.08 -0.72 -12.94
CA ASN A 146 3.31 -0.32 -14.33
C ASN A 146 2.15 -0.71 -15.25
N LYS A 147 1.56 -1.92 -15.04
CA LYS A 147 0.38 -2.34 -15.77
C LYS A 147 -0.79 -1.36 -15.54
N ILE A 148 -1.07 -1.04 -14.28
CA ILE A 148 -2.16 -0.10 -13.93
C ILE A 148 -1.87 1.30 -14.46
N ARG A 149 -0.61 1.76 -14.42
CA ARG A 149 -0.22 3.07 -14.99
C ARG A 149 -0.55 3.13 -16.47
N LYS A 150 -0.22 2.07 -17.21
CA LYS A 150 -0.58 1.97 -18.63
C LYS A 150 -2.09 1.99 -18.85
N GLU A 151 -2.88 1.26 -18.04
CA GLU A 151 -4.35 1.27 -18.12
C GLU A 151 -4.92 2.67 -17.87
N ILE A 152 -4.34 3.45 -16.93
CA ILE A 152 -4.72 4.85 -16.68
C ILE A 152 -4.33 5.75 -17.87
N GLU A 153 -3.13 5.57 -18.42
CA GLU A 153 -2.67 6.31 -19.62
C GLU A 153 -3.56 6.02 -20.83
N ASP A 154 -3.87 4.75 -21.07
CA ASP A 154 -4.76 4.33 -22.17
C ASP A 154 -6.17 4.93 -21.98
N PHE A 155 -6.70 4.97 -20.75
CA PHE A 155 -7.98 5.62 -20.44
C PHE A 155 -7.94 7.13 -20.70
N ASN A 156 -6.86 7.82 -20.31
CA ASN A 156 -6.73 9.26 -20.50
C ASN A 156 -6.48 9.64 -21.97
N ASN A 157 -5.92 8.72 -22.76
CA ASN A 157 -5.64 8.90 -24.18
C ASN A 157 -6.80 8.40 -25.08
N GLN A 158 -7.82 7.79 -24.52
CA GLN A 158 -9.07 7.56 -25.25
C GLN A 158 -9.59 8.93 -25.64
N ASP A 159 -9.50 9.21 -26.92
CA ASP A 159 -9.84 10.51 -27.49
C ASP A 159 -11.18 10.98 -26.95
N LEU A 160 -11.19 12.15 -26.33
CA LEU A 160 -12.39 12.95 -26.09
C LEU A 160 -13.00 13.47 -27.41
N THR A 161 -12.72 12.78 -28.53
CA THR A 161 -13.27 13.06 -29.85
C THR A 161 -14.71 12.61 -30.02
N ASP A 162 -15.29 11.94 -29.01
CA ASP A 162 -16.73 11.82 -28.91
C ASP A 162 -17.28 13.15 -28.38
N ASP A 163 -17.96 13.89 -29.25
CA ASP A 163 -18.61 15.20 -29.04
C ASP A 163 -19.72 15.20 -27.95
N THR A 164 -19.65 14.32 -27.00
CA THR A 164 -20.53 14.23 -25.84
C THR A 164 -19.83 14.69 -24.56
N ILE A 165 -19.32 15.94 -24.57
CA ILE A 165 -19.16 16.67 -23.31
C ILE A 165 -20.58 17.05 -22.87
N PRO A 166 -21.13 16.45 -21.79
CA PRO A 166 -22.39 16.91 -21.26
C PRO A 166 -22.27 18.40 -20.91
N LEU A 167 -23.14 19.22 -21.45
CA LEU A 167 -23.18 20.70 -21.35
C LEU A 167 -23.37 21.24 -19.92
N PHE A 168 -23.22 20.44 -18.86
CA PHE A 168 -23.39 20.89 -17.47
C PHE A 168 -22.06 21.22 -16.75
N LEU A 169 -20.98 21.37 -17.49
CA LEU A 169 -19.68 21.83 -16.91
C LEU A 169 -19.35 23.27 -17.34
N VAL A 170 -20.30 23.99 -17.91
CA VAL A 170 -20.17 25.44 -18.21
C VAL A 170 -21.34 26.16 -17.60
N ALA A 171 -21.32 26.37 -16.30
CA ALA A 171 -22.11 27.39 -15.60
C ALA A 171 -21.40 27.71 -14.27
#